data_618bcaafe2d20c97e94187bc7c3da69a
#
_entry.id   618bcaafe2d20c97e94187bc7c3da69a
#
_cell.length_a   1.000
_cell.length_b   1.000
_cell.length_c   1.000
_cell.angle_alpha   90.00
_cell.angle_beta   90.00
_cell.angle_gamma   90.00
#
_symmetry.space_group_name_H-M   'P 1'
#
loop_
_entity.id
_entity.type
_entity.pdbx_description
1 polymer ?
#
loop_
_entity_poly.entity_id
_entity_poly.type
_entity_poly.pdbx_seq_one_letter_code
_entity_poly.pdbx_strand_id
1 'polypeptide(L)'
;MTMERLDLQMLRDLPIEEVAERLGLQVTHHKALCPFHDDHHASLSFRASKNTYRCFVCGAHGGTIDLVMKILNKDFREACAWLSSNSKLYTLNSTLSNYSKLYTLHSKLSFDATKYERFFELPLLNDEARHFLFSERKLDLRVVQWCRLTSWRDRNGTPWLQIPYYNTEGKLVGIQNRNLIKGAQPRFKFPRGSQCGIYNLPILNLLKPGEALYIAEGCSDCWSLLSAGHKAIAIPSATLLSQQDVEKLSTVNSQLSTEFHMYPDKDAPGERLFLQLQKVLPNLVHHQLPANCKDYSDYYLSTFNSQLL
;
A
#
# COMPACT_ATOMS: atom_id res chain seq x y z
N MET A 1 4.12 20.28 -16.54
CA MET A 1 4.92 19.82 -15.38
C MET A 1 4.06 18.78 -14.64
N THR A 2 4.39 17.52 -14.74
CA THR A 2 3.74 16.42 -13.99
C THR A 2 4.25 16.48 -12.56
N MET A 3 3.37 16.71 -11.61
CA MET A 3 3.68 16.65 -10.18
C MET A 3 4.04 15.22 -9.80
N GLU A 4 5.23 15.01 -9.25
CA GLU A 4 5.71 13.71 -8.80
C GLU A 4 4.93 13.23 -7.55
N ARG A 5 4.79 11.93 -7.38
CA ARG A 5 4.01 11.31 -6.30
C ARG A 5 4.55 11.57 -4.90
N LEU A 6 5.86 11.78 -4.76
CA LEU A 6 6.49 12.19 -3.50
C LEU A 6 5.90 13.53 -3.04
N ASP A 7 5.70 14.45 -3.99
CA ASP A 7 5.11 15.77 -3.72
C ASP A 7 3.67 15.64 -3.19
N LEU A 8 2.87 14.72 -3.72
CA LEU A 8 1.47 14.54 -3.30
C LEU A 8 1.33 13.99 -1.88
N GLN A 9 2.16 13.01 -1.51
CA GLN A 9 2.12 12.48 -0.15
C GLN A 9 2.64 13.52 0.85
N MET A 10 3.72 14.21 0.51
CA MET A 10 4.22 15.33 1.33
C MET A 10 3.15 16.42 1.53
N LEU A 11 2.39 16.74 0.47
CA LEU A 11 1.31 17.72 0.58
C LEU A 11 0.13 17.25 1.44
N ARG A 12 -0.18 15.95 1.41
CA ARG A 12 -1.20 15.34 2.27
C ARG A 12 -0.77 15.28 3.74
N ASP A 13 0.53 15.13 3.97
CA ASP A 13 1.11 15.01 5.32
C ASP A 13 1.36 16.39 5.98
N LEU A 14 1.19 17.51 5.24
CA LEU A 14 1.23 18.83 5.83
C LEU A 14 0.20 18.95 6.95
N PRO A 15 0.58 19.44 8.15
CA PRO A 15 -0.33 19.54 9.28
C PRO A 15 -1.58 20.36 8.95
N ILE A 16 -2.74 19.74 9.00
CA ILE A 16 -3.99 20.32 8.51
C ILE A 16 -4.38 21.59 9.28
N GLU A 17 -4.05 21.67 10.56
CA GLU A 17 -4.34 22.85 11.39
C GLU A 17 -3.48 24.05 10.96
N GLU A 18 -2.19 23.84 10.70
CA GLU A 18 -1.30 24.87 10.20
C GLU A 18 -1.70 25.33 8.79
N VAL A 19 -2.17 24.42 7.93
CA VAL A 19 -2.71 24.78 6.63
C VAL A 19 -4.01 25.57 6.78
N ALA A 20 -4.89 25.19 7.73
CA ALA A 20 -6.11 25.92 8.04
C ALA A 20 -5.82 27.36 8.51
N GLU A 21 -4.84 27.55 9.39
CA GLU A 21 -4.41 28.88 9.85
C GLU A 21 -3.89 29.75 8.69
N ARG A 22 -3.14 29.18 7.74
CA ARG A 22 -2.69 29.88 6.54
C ARG A 22 -3.80 30.24 5.57
N LEU A 23 -4.88 29.47 5.60
CA LEU A 23 -6.11 29.77 4.86
C LEU A 23 -6.97 30.84 5.56
N GLY A 24 -6.48 31.40 6.69
CA GLY A 24 -7.15 32.44 7.45
C GLY A 24 -8.12 31.97 8.52
N LEU A 25 -8.15 30.64 8.81
CA LEU A 25 -8.96 30.11 9.90
C LEU A 25 -8.23 30.28 11.25
N GLN A 26 -8.96 30.73 12.26
CA GLN A 26 -8.44 30.76 13.64
C GLN A 26 -8.69 29.41 14.31
N VAL A 27 -7.64 28.60 14.44
CA VAL A 27 -7.75 27.27 15.05
C VAL A 27 -7.47 27.36 16.54
N THR A 28 -8.45 26.97 17.36
CA THR A 28 -8.34 26.96 18.82
C THR A 28 -8.86 25.62 19.37
N HIS A 29 -8.04 24.91 20.15
CA HIS A 29 -8.40 23.59 20.71
C HIS A 29 -8.91 22.62 19.63
N HIS A 30 -8.22 22.51 18.50
CA HIS A 30 -8.56 21.68 17.35
C HIS A 30 -9.92 22.00 16.70
N LYS A 31 -10.41 23.22 16.81
CA LYS A 31 -11.65 23.71 16.20
C LYS A 31 -11.49 25.08 15.60
N ALA A 32 -12.33 25.39 14.59
CA ALA A 32 -12.45 26.71 13.99
C ALA A 32 -13.90 26.97 13.57
N LEU A 33 -14.24 28.21 13.26
CA LEU A 33 -15.48 28.53 12.55
C LEU A 33 -15.43 27.90 11.17
N CYS A 34 -16.54 27.31 10.74
CA CYS A 34 -16.61 26.65 9.45
C CYS A 34 -16.75 27.67 8.31
N PRO A 35 -15.86 27.69 7.30
CA PRO A 35 -15.96 28.64 6.20
C PRO A 35 -17.00 28.23 5.12
N PHE A 36 -17.68 27.10 5.30
CA PHE A 36 -18.57 26.52 4.29
C PHE A 36 -20.06 26.75 4.58
N HIS A 37 -20.39 27.40 5.70
CA HIS A 37 -21.73 27.87 6.06
C HIS A 37 -21.59 29.02 7.05
N ASP A 38 -22.68 29.72 7.30
CA ASP A 38 -22.73 30.78 8.32
C ASP A 38 -22.59 30.14 9.71
N ASP A 39 -21.42 30.28 10.33
CA ASP A 39 -21.03 29.58 11.56
C ASP A 39 -20.65 30.59 12.65
N HIS A 40 -21.41 30.59 13.72
CA HIS A 40 -21.18 31.44 14.90
C HIS A 40 -20.55 30.72 16.08
N HIS A 41 -20.43 29.37 15.98
CA HIS A 41 -19.85 28.53 17.01
C HIS A 41 -18.93 27.50 16.36
N ALA A 42 -17.64 27.49 16.70
CA ALA A 42 -16.62 26.64 16.09
C ALA A 42 -17.07 25.18 15.86
N SER A 43 -17.67 24.92 14.69
CA SER A 43 -18.23 23.62 14.29
C SER A 43 -17.29 22.78 13.42
N LEU A 44 -16.24 23.41 12.87
CA LEU A 44 -15.19 22.72 12.11
C LEU A 44 -14.18 22.11 13.09
N SER A 45 -14.10 20.80 13.15
CA SER A 45 -13.17 20.08 14.02
C SER A 45 -12.04 19.47 13.20
N PHE A 46 -10.81 19.59 13.70
CA PHE A 46 -9.61 18.98 13.14
C PHE A 46 -9.20 17.76 13.94
N ARG A 47 -8.77 16.72 13.24
CA ARG A 47 -8.24 15.50 13.82
C ARG A 47 -6.78 15.35 13.40
N ALA A 48 -5.86 15.95 14.15
CA ALA A 48 -4.43 15.94 13.86
C ALA A 48 -3.87 14.51 13.66
N SER A 49 -4.34 13.51 14.44
CA SER A 49 -3.88 12.11 14.32
C SER A 49 -4.24 11.44 13.00
N LYS A 50 -5.22 11.95 12.26
CA LYS A 50 -5.64 11.45 10.95
C LYS A 50 -5.39 12.47 9.83
N ASN A 51 -4.95 13.65 10.19
CA ASN A 51 -4.74 14.79 9.29
C ASN A 51 -5.99 15.13 8.46
N THR A 52 -7.16 15.17 9.14
CA THR A 52 -8.47 15.40 8.52
C THR A 52 -9.27 16.45 9.27
N TYR A 53 -10.21 17.08 8.56
CA TYR A 53 -11.21 17.97 9.16
C TYR A 53 -12.64 17.43 8.94
N ARG A 54 -13.56 17.85 9.80
CA ARG A 54 -14.99 17.60 9.66
C ARG A 54 -15.80 18.72 10.32
N CYS A 55 -16.74 19.27 9.60
CA CYS A 55 -17.79 20.12 10.16
C CYS A 55 -18.97 19.23 10.59
N PHE A 56 -19.44 19.41 11.82
CA PHE A 56 -20.57 18.65 12.35
C PHE A 56 -21.94 19.26 12.02
N VAL A 57 -21.96 20.48 11.46
CA VAL A 57 -23.19 21.18 11.04
C VAL A 57 -23.47 20.96 9.56
N CYS A 58 -22.57 21.36 8.66
CA CYS A 58 -22.78 21.23 7.22
C CYS A 58 -22.24 19.90 6.62
N GLY A 59 -21.58 19.06 7.41
CA GLY A 59 -21.04 17.77 6.94
C GLY A 59 -19.77 17.89 6.08
N ALA A 60 -19.22 19.07 5.84
CA ALA A 60 -17.98 19.23 5.09
C ALA A 60 -16.83 18.47 5.76
N HIS A 61 -16.10 17.69 4.99
CA HIS A 61 -14.98 16.88 5.49
C HIS A 61 -13.93 16.65 4.41
N GLY A 62 -12.73 16.23 4.81
CA GLY A 62 -11.64 15.94 3.90
C GLY A 62 -10.26 15.95 4.57
N GLY A 63 -9.22 15.85 3.76
CA GLY A 63 -7.82 16.02 4.14
C GLY A 63 -7.30 17.41 3.82
N THR A 64 -5.97 17.57 3.91
CA THR A 64 -5.29 18.85 3.70
C THR A 64 -5.54 19.45 2.31
N ILE A 65 -5.45 18.63 1.25
CA ILE A 65 -5.69 19.09 -0.12
C ILE A 65 -7.16 19.49 -0.30
N ASP A 66 -8.11 18.69 0.23
CA ASP A 66 -9.54 18.97 0.13
C ASP A 66 -9.93 20.28 0.81
N LEU A 67 -9.25 20.63 1.92
CA LEU A 67 -9.47 21.88 2.63
C LEU A 67 -9.10 23.08 1.74
N VAL A 68 -7.92 23.04 1.11
CA VAL A 68 -7.45 24.08 0.21
C VAL A 68 -8.37 24.22 -1.00
N MET A 69 -8.74 23.10 -1.63
CA MET A 69 -9.66 23.09 -2.78
C MET A 69 -10.96 23.81 -2.45
N LYS A 70 -11.56 23.48 -1.31
CA LYS A 70 -12.87 24.02 -0.91
C LYS A 70 -12.79 25.48 -0.47
N ILE A 71 -11.80 25.90 0.33
CA ILE A 71 -11.70 27.28 0.83
C ILE A 71 -11.31 28.24 -0.28
N LEU A 72 -10.36 27.86 -1.14
CA LEU A 72 -9.88 28.73 -2.21
C LEU A 72 -10.64 28.55 -3.54
N ASN A 73 -11.65 27.68 -3.56
CA ASN A 73 -12.41 27.29 -4.76
C ASN A 73 -11.47 26.92 -5.93
N LYS A 74 -10.49 26.05 -5.66
CA LYS A 74 -9.46 25.64 -6.59
C LYS A 74 -9.64 24.18 -7.01
N ASP A 75 -9.18 23.87 -8.22
CA ASP A 75 -9.07 22.48 -8.63
C ASP A 75 -7.92 21.76 -7.90
N PHE A 76 -7.84 20.44 -8.08
CA PHE A 76 -6.84 19.62 -7.42
C PHE A 76 -5.39 20.04 -7.73
N ARG A 77 -5.10 20.42 -8.99
CA ARG A 77 -3.77 20.85 -9.43
C ARG A 77 -3.39 22.21 -8.81
N GLU A 78 -4.30 23.14 -8.82
CA GLU A 78 -4.12 24.47 -8.25
C GLU A 78 -3.95 24.40 -6.72
N ALA A 79 -4.73 23.56 -6.04
CA ALA A 79 -4.61 23.33 -4.60
C ALA A 79 -3.23 22.72 -4.24
N CYS A 80 -2.76 21.73 -5.01
CA CYS A 80 -1.44 21.19 -4.83
C CYS A 80 -0.33 22.21 -5.13
N ALA A 81 -0.47 23.04 -6.17
CA ALA A 81 0.48 24.09 -6.48
C ALA A 81 0.54 25.14 -5.36
N TRP A 82 -0.62 25.51 -4.79
CA TRP A 82 -0.71 26.41 -3.65
C TRP A 82 0.00 25.85 -2.42
N LEU A 83 -0.26 24.58 -2.09
CA LEU A 83 0.41 23.88 -0.98
C LEU A 83 1.93 23.80 -1.19
N SER A 84 2.39 23.44 -2.40
CA SER A 84 3.81 23.38 -2.74
C SER A 84 4.51 24.74 -2.59
N SER A 85 3.88 25.82 -3.06
CA SER A 85 4.42 27.18 -2.97
C SER A 85 4.50 27.65 -1.52
N ASN A 86 3.54 27.26 -0.69
CA ASN A 86 3.49 27.60 0.72
C ASN A 86 4.30 26.65 1.61
N SER A 87 4.63 25.43 1.14
CA SER A 87 5.47 24.46 1.88
C SER A 87 6.94 24.87 1.95
N LYS A 88 7.46 25.62 1.01
CA LYS A 88 8.85 26.12 1.02
C LYS A 88 9.18 27.00 2.23
N LEU A 89 8.17 27.58 2.88
CA LEU A 89 8.33 28.32 4.14
C LEU A 89 8.47 27.40 5.38
N TYR A 90 8.09 26.13 5.28
CA TYR A 90 8.31 25.15 6.37
C TYR A 90 9.77 24.76 6.51
N THR A 91 10.54 24.80 5.42
CA THR A 91 11.94 24.39 5.42
C THR A 91 12.90 25.40 6.08
N LEU A 92 12.52 26.67 6.22
CA LEU A 92 13.40 27.72 6.74
C LEU A 92 13.25 28.02 8.23
N ASN A 93 12.07 27.85 8.82
CA ASN A 93 11.81 28.19 10.22
C ASN A 93 11.68 27.01 11.19
N SER A 94 11.67 25.76 10.68
CA SER A 94 11.47 24.57 11.51
C SER A 94 12.71 23.69 11.68
N THR A 95 13.86 24.08 11.12
CA THR A 95 15.02 23.21 10.96
C THR A 95 15.76 22.86 12.26
N LEU A 96 15.49 23.50 13.39
CA LEU A 96 16.21 23.20 14.63
C LEU A 96 15.34 22.72 15.81
N SER A 97 14.06 23.11 15.89
CA SER A 97 13.19 22.72 17.03
C SER A 97 12.25 21.53 16.72
N ASN A 98 11.91 21.30 15.45
CA ASN A 98 10.94 20.27 15.06
C ASN A 98 11.57 18.95 14.58
N TYR A 99 12.86 18.91 14.27
CA TYR A 99 13.53 17.65 13.92
C TYR A 99 13.43 16.63 15.07
N SER A 100 13.55 17.05 16.32
CA SER A 100 13.38 16.16 17.47
C SER A 100 11.91 15.76 17.69
N LYS A 101 10.94 16.65 17.43
CA LYS A 101 9.50 16.33 17.52
C LYS A 101 8.99 15.52 16.34
N LEU A 102 9.44 15.81 15.10
CA LEU A 102 9.13 14.99 13.92
C LEU A 102 9.76 13.60 14.03
N TYR A 103 11.00 13.51 14.49
CA TYR A 103 11.65 12.21 14.74
C TYR A 103 10.91 11.41 15.80
N THR A 104 10.39 12.07 16.85
CA THR A 104 9.58 11.42 17.90
C THR A 104 8.16 11.06 17.41
N LEU A 105 7.57 11.84 16.49
CA LEU A 105 6.27 11.48 15.87
C LEU A 105 6.42 10.38 14.82
N HIS A 106 7.47 10.41 13.99
CA HIS A 106 7.79 9.32 13.05
C HIS A 106 8.13 8.02 13.80
N SER A 107 8.87 8.10 14.92
CA SER A 107 9.12 6.93 15.75
C SER A 107 7.84 6.39 16.44
N LYS A 108 6.83 7.23 16.69
CA LYS A 108 5.52 6.81 17.19
C LYS A 108 4.60 6.23 16.10
N LEU A 109 4.91 6.44 14.81
CA LEU A 109 4.15 5.94 13.66
C LEU A 109 4.85 4.79 12.93
N SER A 110 6.08 4.45 13.31
CA SER A 110 6.82 3.35 12.71
C SER A 110 6.16 2.01 13.06
N PHE A 111 6.19 1.09 12.11
CA PHE A 111 5.79 -0.29 12.34
C PHE A 111 6.76 -0.94 13.34
N ASP A 112 6.22 -1.39 14.46
CA ASP A 112 7.00 -2.09 15.48
C ASP A 112 7.00 -3.59 15.18
N ALA A 113 8.01 -4.05 14.44
CA ALA A 113 8.16 -5.42 14.01
C ALA A 113 8.30 -6.39 15.20
N THR A 114 8.93 -5.95 16.30
CA THR A 114 9.22 -6.83 17.47
C THR A 114 7.97 -7.46 18.08
N LYS A 115 6.82 -6.78 17.96
CA LYS A 115 5.53 -7.29 18.43
C LYS A 115 5.03 -8.49 17.65
N TYR A 116 5.53 -8.68 16.42
CA TYR A 116 4.96 -9.61 15.46
C TYR A 116 5.94 -10.69 14.99
N GLU A 117 7.26 -10.45 15.05
CA GLU A 117 8.31 -11.35 14.53
C GLU A 117 8.12 -12.80 15.00
N ARG A 118 7.85 -13.00 16.29
CA ARG A 118 7.62 -14.32 16.88
C ARG A 118 6.54 -15.16 16.17
N PHE A 119 5.52 -14.50 15.60
CA PHE A 119 4.44 -15.22 14.91
C PHE A 119 4.86 -15.74 13.53
N PHE A 120 5.94 -15.21 12.99
CA PHE A 120 6.48 -15.59 11.69
C PHE A 120 7.74 -16.46 11.79
N GLU A 121 8.33 -16.58 12.98
CA GLU A 121 9.41 -17.56 13.25
C GLU A 121 8.86 -18.97 13.29
N LEU A 122 7.69 -19.17 13.90
CA LEU A 122 6.97 -20.43 13.95
C LEU A 122 5.53 -20.25 13.44
N PRO A 123 5.34 -20.17 12.11
CA PRO A 123 4.03 -19.93 11.53
C PRO A 123 3.04 -21.04 11.87
N LEU A 124 1.86 -20.65 12.36
CA LEU A 124 0.75 -21.57 12.63
C LEU A 124 -0.44 -21.20 11.75
N LEU A 125 -1.12 -22.22 11.21
CA LEU A 125 -2.30 -22.05 10.40
C LEU A 125 -3.50 -22.71 11.09
N ASN A 126 -4.56 -21.93 11.34
CA ASN A 126 -5.86 -22.44 11.73
C ASN A 126 -6.55 -23.17 10.55
N ASP A 127 -7.66 -23.84 10.80
CA ASP A 127 -8.31 -24.67 9.79
C ASP A 127 -8.82 -23.84 8.60
N GLU A 128 -9.31 -22.62 8.84
CA GLU A 128 -9.77 -21.75 7.76
C GLU A 128 -8.61 -21.27 6.87
N ALA A 129 -7.45 -20.99 7.46
CA ALA A 129 -6.26 -20.63 6.69
C ALA A 129 -5.74 -21.83 5.89
N ARG A 130 -5.73 -23.02 6.50
CA ARG A 130 -5.34 -24.27 5.81
C ARG A 130 -6.28 -24.56 4.65
N HIS A 131 -7.59 -24.45 4.88
CA HIS A 131 -8.60 -24.64 3.83
C HIS A 131 -8.41 -23.62 2.70
N PHE A 132 -8.28 -22.33 3.03
CA PHE A 132 -8.05 -21.28 2.04
C PHE A 132 -6.79 -21.52 1.20
N LEU A 133 -5.65 -21.79 1.86
CA LEU A 133 -4.36 -21.91 1.16
C LEU A 133 -4.25 -23.21 0.35
N PHE A 134 -4.67 -24.35 0.92
CA PHE A 134 -4.42 -25.65 0.32
C PHE A 134 -5.62 -26.24 -0.43
N SER A 135 -6.85 -25.97 0.04
CA SER A 135 -8.05 -26.52 -0.62
C SER A 135 -8.60 -25.57 -1.70
N GLU A 136 -8.72 -24.27 -1.40
CA GLU A 136 -9.25 -23.29 -2.36
C GLU A 136 -8.17 -22.81 -3.34
N ARG A 137 -6.96 -22.47 -2.85
CA ARG A 137 -5.89 -21.89 -3.66
C ARG A 137 -4.88 -22.90 -4.20
N LYS A 138 -4.91 -24.16 -3.73
CA LYS A 138 -4.03 -25.25 -4.18
C LYS A 138 -2.52 -24.92 -4.11
N LEU A 139 -2.12 -24.08 -3.14
CA LEU A 139 -0.73 -23.61 -3.03
C LEU A 139 0.20 -24.74 -2.58
N ASP A 140 1.44 -24.70 -3.08
CA ASP A 140 2.52 -25.56 -2.59
C ASP A 140 2.88 -25.19 -1.13
N LEU A 141 3.04 -26.20 -0.28
CA LEU A 141 3.42 -26.01 1.12
C LEU A 141 4.74 -25.21 1.25
N ARG A 142 5.70 -25.45 0.35
CA ARG A 142 6.99 -24.74 0.34
C ARG A 142 6.81 -23.24 0.12
N VAL A 143 5.83 -22.83 -0.70
CA VAL A 143 5.49 -21.43 -0.93
C VAL A 143 4.88 -20.80 0.32
N VAL A 144 3.96 -21.51 0.99
CA VAL A 144 3.36 -21.06 2.25
C VAL A 144 4.41 -20.87 3.34
N GLN A 145 5.38 -21.78 3.42
CA GLN A 145 6.52 -21.70 4.35
C GLN A 145 7.49 -20.57 3.98
N TRP A 146 7.86 -20.45 2.69
CA TRP A 146 8.71 -19.36 2.19
C TRP A 146 8.12 -17.98 2.52
N CYS A 147 6.84 -17.80 2.24
CA CYS A 147 6.10 -16.57 2.51
C CYS A 147 5.79 -16.37 4.00
N ARG A 148 6.13 -17.33 4.86
CA ARG A 148 5.88 -17.31 6.31
C ARG A 148 4.43 -16.95 6.64
N LEU A 149 3.47 -17.47 5.87
CA LEU A 149 2.06 -17.20 6.10
C LEU A 149 1.62 -17.83 7.42
N THR A 150 0.98 -17.04 8.27
CA THR A 150 0.45 -17.50 9.55
C THR A 150 -1.00 -17.02 9.74
N SER A 151 -1.69 -17.50 10.73
CA SER A 151 -3.07 -17.10 11.00
C SER A 151 -3.34 -16.91 12.48
N TRP A 152 -4.37 -16.15 12.78
CA TRP A 152 -4.83 -15.88 14.12
C TRP A 152 -6.34 -15.62 14.13
N ARG A 153 -6.92 -15.63 15.33
CA ARG A 153 -8.30 -15.20 15.55
C ARG A 153 -8.30 -13.94 16.40
N ASP A 154 -9.12 -12.97 16.02
CA ASP A 154 -9.31 -11.79 16.84
C ASP A 154 -10.24 -12.09 18.03
N ARG A 155 -10.47 -11.08 18.89
CA ARG A 155 -11.31 -11.22 20.10
C ARG A 155 -12.75 -11.62 19.81
N ASN A 156 -13.22 -11.38 18.58
CA ASN A 156 -14.56 -11.77 18.11
C ASN A 156 -14.56 -13.16 17.44
N GLY A 157 -13.43 -13.87 17.48
CA GLY A 157 -13.29 -15.18 16.84
C GLY A 157 -13.07 -15.13 15.33
N THR A 158 -13.00 -13.94 14.70
CA THR A 158 -12.79 -13.80 13.27
C THR A 158 -11.42 -14.35 12.86
N PRO A 159 -11.36 -15.31 11.91
CA PRO A 159 -10.10 -15.85 11.44
C PRO A 159 -9.43 -14.90 10.43
N TRP A 160 -8.16 -14.63 10.65
CA TRP A 160 -7.31 -13.76 9.82
C TRP A 160 -6.09 -14.51 9.33
N LEU A 161 -5.80 -14.41 8.04
CA LEU A 161 -4.51 -14.78 7.48
C LEU A 161 -3.57 -13.58 7.58
N GLN A 162 -2.40 -13.78 8.18
CA GLN A 162 -1.35 -12.76 8.27
C GLN A 162 -0.35 -12.96 7.14
N ILE A 163 -0.13 -11.91 6.38
CA ILE A 163 0.75 -11.85 5.21
C ILE A 163 1.87 -10.87 5.56
N PRO A 164 3.08 -11.36 5.90
CA PRO A 164 4.19 -10.50 6.27
C PRO A 164 4.84 -9.88 5.03
N TYR A 165 5.23 -8.62 5.14
CA TYR A 165 6.04 -7.90 4.16
C TYR A 165 7.45 -7.74 4.69
N TYR A 166 8.42 -8.22 3.94
CA TYR A 166 9.84 -8.10 4.25
C TYR A 166 10.53 -7.18 3.25
N ASN A 167 11.51 -6.42 3.70
CA ASN A 167 12.42 -5.71 2.81
C ASN A 167 13.47 -6.65 2.19
N THR A 168 14.34 -6.13 1.34
CA THR A 168 15.40 -6.92 0.68
C THR A 168 16.39 -7.55 1.66
N GLU A 169 16.57 -6.96 2.84
CA GLU A 169 17.43 -7.49 3.92
C GLU A 169 16.72 -8.57 4.77
N GLY A 170 15.47 -8.91 4.44
CA GLY A 170 14.68 -9.90 5.18
C GLY A 170 14.10 -9.39 6.50
N LYS A 171 14.09 -8.06 6.73
CA LYS A 171 13.49 -7.45 7.92
C LYS A 171 11.99 -7.27 7.71
N LEU A 172 11.19 -7.62 8.72
CA LEU A 172 9.73 -7.43 8.70
C LEU A 172 9.41 -5.92 8.74
N VAL A 173 8.67 -5.43 7.73
CA VAL A 173 8.33 -4.00 7.58
C VAL A 173 6.83 -3.73 7.59
N GLY A 174 6.00 -4.76 7.49
CA GLY A 174 4.56 -4.61 7.52
C GLY A 174 3.83 -5.94 7.54
N ILE A 175 2.54 -5.88 7.80
CA ILE A 175 1.65 -7.03 7.78
C ILE A 175 0.32 -6.62 7.15
N GLN A 176 -0.14 -7.41 6.20
CA GLN A 176 -1.51 -7.37 5.72
C GLN A 176 -2.29 -8.53 6.34
N ASN A 177 -3.37 -8.26 7.08
CA ASN A 177 -4.25 -9.29 7.58
C ASN A 177 -5.45 -9.42 6.64
N ARG A 178 -5.65 -10.61 6.05
CA ARG A 178 -6.80 -10.93 5.21
C ARG A 178 -7.87 -11.62 6.04
N ASN A 179 -9.10 -11.13 5.96
CA ASN A 179 -10.25 -11.80 6.53
C ASN A 179 -10.56 -13.09 5.76
N LEU A 180 -10.66 -14.20 6.47
CA LEU A 180 -10.93 -15.52 5.87
C LEU A 180 -12.44 -15.82 5.77
N ILE A 181 -13.29 -14.99 6.35
CA ILE A 181 -14.75 -15.11 6.16
C ILE A 181 -15.11 -14.48 4.82
N LYS A 182 -15.66 -15.28 3.92
CA LYS A 182 -16.06 -14.83 2.58
C LYS A 182 -17.12 -13.71 2.67
N GLY A 183 -16.86 -12.61 1.97
CA GLY A 183 -17.75 -11.44 1.92
C GLY A 183 -17.70 -10.52 3.14
N ALA A 184 -17.01 -10.90 4.22
CA ALA A 184 -16.93 -10.07 5.42
C ALA A 184 -16.13 -8.78 5.19
N GLN A 185 -16.53 -7.72 5.89
CA GLN A 185 -15.83 -6.44 5.90
C GLN A 185 -15.25 -6.15 7.31
N PRO A 186 -14.07 -5.54 7.40
CA PRO A 186 -13.17 -5.22 6.30
C PRO A 186 -12.50 -6.49 5.75
N ARG A 187 -12.26 -6.50 4.42
CA ARG A 187 -11.54 -7.60 3.75
C ARG A 187 -10.08 -7.67 4.21
N PHE A 188 -9.47 -6.52 4.47
CA PHE A 188 -8.10 -6.41 4.92
C PHE A 188 -7.97 -5.48 6.13
N LYS A 189 -7.03 -5.79 7.03
CA LYS A 189 -6.57 -4.94 8.13
C LYS A 189 -5.05 -4.83 8.11
N PHE A 190 -4.54 -3.70 8.53
CA PHE A 190 -3.10 -3.43 8.60
C PHE A 190 -2.75 -2.95 9.99
N PRO A 191 -1.75 -3.51 10.67
CA PRO A 191 -1.17 -2.91 11.85
C PRO A 191 -0.68 -1.48 11.55
N ARG A 192 -0.74 -0.62 12.54
CA ARG A 192 -0.32 0.77 12.39
C ARG A 192 1.15 0.84 11.95
N GLY A 193 1.44 1.68 10.97
CA GLY A 193 2.77 1.89 10.42
C GLY A 193 3.26 0.80 9.45
N SER A 194 2.44 -0.23 9.15
CA SER A 194 2.80 -1.27 8.18
C SER A 194 3.13 -0.68 6.81
N GLN A 195 4.29 -1.05 6.28
CA GLN A 195 4.75 -0.72 4.94
C GLN A 195 4.48 -1.93 4.03
N CYS A 196 3.36 -1.89 3.32
CA CYS A 196 2.93 -2.95 2.41
C CYS A 196 3.06 -2.48 0.95
N GLY A 197 4.28 -2.18 0.53
CA GLY A 197 4.63 -1.84 -0.85
C GLY A 197 4.78 -3.10 -1.71
N ILE A 198 5.95 -3.34 -2.30
CA ILE A 198 6.22 -4.56 -3.05
C ILE A 198 6.25 -5.76 -2.10
N TYR A 199 5.46 -6.78 -2.41
CA TYR A 199 5.44 -8.04 -1.69
C TYR A 199 6.53 -9.00 -2.18
N ASN A 200 7.08 -9.82 -1.27
CA ASN A 200 8.08 -10.85 -1.52
C ASN A 200 9.43 -10.31 -2.05
N LEU A 201 9.84 -9.13 -1.61
CA LEU A 201 11.15 -8.54 -1.98
C LEU A 201 12.36 -9.46 -1.72
N PRO A 202 12.41 -10.33 -0.68
CA PRO A 202 13.55 -11.23 -0.47
C PRO A 202 13.86 -12.16 -1.65
N ILE A 203 12.90 -12.44 -2.54
CA ILE A 203 13.11 -13.27 -3.73
C ILE A 203 14.15 -12.67 -4.68
N LEU A 204 14.32 -11.34 -4.65
CA LEU A 204 15.30 -10.64 -5.50
C LEU A 204 16.73 -11.09 -5.21
N ASN A 205 17.04 -11.46 -3.96
CA ASN A 205 18.36 -11.95 -3.57
C ASN A 205 18.66 -13.37 -4.11
N LEU A 206 17.66 -14.07 -4.63
CA LEU A 206 17.79 -15.41 -5.21
C LEU A 206 17.79 -15.40 -6.73
N LEU A 207 17.67 -14.23 -7.36
CA LEU A 207 17.72 -14.11 -8.82
C LEU A 207 19.13 -14.34 -9.33
N LYS A 208 19.23 -15.10 -10.42
CA LYS A 208 20.47 -15.29 -11.18
C LYS A 208 20.43 -14.38 -12.44
N PRO A 209 21.60 -14.06 -13.00
CA PRO A 209 21.65 -13.33 -14.27
C PRO A 209 20.83 -14.02 -15.38
N GLY A 210 20.01 -13.24 -16.09
CA GLY A 210 19.13 -13.73 -17.16
C GLY A 210 17.90 -14.51 -16.69
N GLU A 211 17.63 -14.55 -15.37
CA GLU A 211 16.47 -15.28 -14.85
C GLU A 211 15.21 -14.43 -14.89
N ALA A 212 14.07 -15.07 -15.20
CA ALA A 212 12.77 -14.43 -15.24
C ALA A 212 12.23 -14.07 -13.86
N LEU A 213 11.68 -12.86 -13.71
CA LEU A 213 10.92 -12.40 -12.56
C LEU A 213 9.51 -12.00 -12.95
N TYR A 214 8.53 -12.63 -12.34
CA TYR A 214 7.13 -12.35 -12.59
C TYR A 214 6.60 -11.27 -11.63
N ILE A 215 5.78 -10.38 -12.15
CA ILE A 215 5.10 -9.32 -11.38
C ILE A 215 3.61 -9.63 -11.36
N ALA A 216 3.04 -9.72 -10.15
CA ALA A 216 1.62 -9.92 -9.91
C ALA A 216 0.99 -8.66 -9.29
N GLU A 217 -0.34 -8.52 -9.38
CA GLU A 217 -1.09 -7.43 -8.75
C GLU A 217 -1.40 -7.69 -7.29
N GLY A 218 -1.51 -8.97 -6.90
CA GLY A 218 -1.87 -9.35 -5.55
C GLY A 218 -1.00 -10.46 -4.98
N CYS A 219 -0.97 -10.53 -3.64
CA CYS A 219 -0.25 -11.61 -2.96
C CYS A 219 -0.74 -13.00 -3.39
N SER A 220 -2.04 -13.17 -3.65
CA SER A 220 -2.60 -14.46 -4.09
C SER A 220 -2.01 -14.92 -5.42
N ASP A 221 -1.89 -14.02 -6.38
CA ASP A 221 -1.34 -14.31 -7.71
C ASP A 221 0.17 -14.56 -7.63
N CYS A 222 0.86 -13.81 -6.78
CA CYS A 222 2.26 -14.08 -6.45
C CYS A 222 2.46 -15.48 -5.89
N TRP A 223 1.62 -15.94 -4.95
CA TRP A 223 1.70 -17.30 -4.42
C TRP A 223 1.42 -18.38 -5.48
N SER A 224 0.47 -18.11 -6.37
CA SER A 224 0.16 -19.02 -7.49
C SER A 224 1.34 -19.12 -8.46
N LEU A 225 1.99 -17.98 -8.81
CA LEU A 225 3.21 -17.96 -9.61
C LEU A 225 4.36 -18.73 -8.95
N LEU A 226 4.59 -18.50 -7.66
CA LEU A 226 5.60 -19.22 -6.88
C LEU A 226 5.30 -20.73 -6.84
N SER A 227 4.02 -21.13 -6.67
CA SER A 227 3.59 -22.52 -6.66
C SER A 227 3.73 -23.20 -8.02
N ALA A 228 3.64 -22.42 -9.10
CA ALA A 228 3.94 -22.84 -10.47
C ALA A 228 5.46 -22.95 -10.77
N GLY A 229 6.32 -22.59 -9.80
CA GLY A 229 7.78 -22.68 -9.93
C GLY A 229 8.44 -21.40 -10.45
N HIS A 230 7.71 -20.30 -10.61
CA HIS A 230 8.25 -19.00 -11.03
C HIS A 230 8.76 -18.21 -9.85
N LYS A 231 9.77 -17.37 -10.05
CA LYS A 231 10.13 -16.31 -9.10
C LYS A 231 9.19 -15.13 -9.31
N ALA A 232 8.54 -14.67 -8.24
CA ALA A 232 7.52 -13.65 -8.35
C ALA A 232 7.53 -12.66 -7.18
N ILE A 233 7.16 -11.41 -7.48
CA ILE A 233 6.81 -10.35 -6.54
C ILE A 233 5.38 -9.91 -6.80
N ALA A 234 4.75 -9.22 -5.82
CA ALA A 234 3.49 -8.56 -6.09
C ALA A 234 3.55 -7.05 -5.80
N ILE A 235 2.82 -6.31 -6.61
CA ILE A 235 2.63 -4.87 -6.45
C ILE A 235 1.14 -4.63 -6.19
N PRO A 236 0.71 -4.50 -4.91
CA PRO A 236 -0.70 -4.53 -4.52
C PRO A 236 -1.55 -3.39 -5.11
N SER A 237 -0.91 -2.38 -5.65
CA SER A 237 -1.57 -1.29 -6.38
C SER A 237 -0.51 -0.45 -7.10
N ALA A 238 -0.79 -0.07 -8.34
CA ALA A 238 0.00 0.89 -9.09
C ALA A 238 0.16 2.24 -8.35
N THR A 239 -0.80 2.56 -7.47
CA THR A 239 -0.76 3.77 -6.66
C THR A 239 0.19 3.67 -5.46
N LEU A 240 0.73 2.48 -5.16
CA LEU A 240 1.64 2.23 -4.03
C LEU A 240 3.11 2.07 -4.44
N LEU A 241 3.43 2.08 -5.75
CA LEU A 241 4.81 2.11 -6.21
C LEU A 241 5.47 3.44 -5.82
N SER A 242 6.38 3.37 -4.86
CA SER A 242 7.23 4.51 -4.51
C SER A 242 8.37 4.68 -5.53
N GLN A 243 8.96 5.87 -5.57
CA GLN A 243 10.18 6.12 -6.35
C GLN A 243 11.28 5.09 -6.01
N GLN A 244 11.44 4.76 -4.72
CA GLN A 244 12.41 3.77 -4.25
C GLN A 244 12.12 2.36 -4.77
N ASP A 245 10.85 1.98 -4.92
CA ASP A 245 10.49 0.67 -5.45
C ASP A 245 10.80 0.58 -6.96
N VAL A 246 10.56 1.66 -7.70
CA VAL A 246 10.96 1.78 -9.11
C VAL A 246 12.47 1.66 -9.26
N GLU A 247 13.24 2.37 -8.43
CA GLU A 247 14.70 2.32 -8.42
C GLU A 247 15.23 0.91 -8.11
N LYS A 248 14.61 0.19 -7.16
CA LYS A 248 14.97 -1.22 -6.86
C LYS A 248 14.78 -2.12 -8.07
N LEU A 249 13.62 -2.04 -8.73
CA LEU A 249 13.33 -2.86 -9.92
C LEU A 249 14.27 -2.51 -11.08
N SER A 250 14.55 -1.23 -11.31
CA SER A 250 15.50 -0.78 -12.34
C SER A 250 16.92 -1.26 -12.05
N THR A 251 17.34 -1.27 -10.77
CA THR A 251 18.65 -1.76 -10.35
C THR A 251 18.77 -3.27 -10.61
N VAL A 252 17.75 -4.06 -10.25
CA VAL A 252 17.73 -5.50 -10.54
C VAL A 252 17.84 -5.76 -12.04
N ASN A 253 17.10 -5.00 -12.85
CA ASN A 253 17.18 -5.11 -14.30
C ASN A 253 18.60 -4.83 -14.85
N SER A 254 19.21 -3.74 -14.40
CA SER A 254 20.53 -3.33 -14.88
C SER A 254 21.67 -4.26 -14.44
N GLN A 255 21.58 -4.83 -13.23
CA GLN A 255 22.63 -5.68 -12.67
C GLN A 255 22.56 -7.13 -13.11
N LEU A 256 21.34 -7.67 -13.29
CA LEU A 256 21.12 -9.09 -13.52
C LEU A 256 20.61 -9.40 -14.94
N SER A 257 20.33 -8.40 -15.78
CA SER A 257 19.66 -8.59 -17.06
C SER A 257 18.38 -9.43 -16.92
N THR A 258 17.61 -9.16 -15.86
CA THR A 258 16.42 -9.92 -15.50
C THR A 258 15.32 -9.69 -16.53
N GLU A 259 14.70 -10.76 -16.99
CA GLU A 259 13.48 -10.65 -17.83
C GLU A 259 12.26 -10.49 -16.92
N PHE A 260 11.55 -9.38 -17.08
CA PHE A 260 10.32 -9.12 -16.33
C PHE A 260 9.11 -9.60 -17.10
N HIS A 261 8.22 -10.32 -16.41
CA HIS A 261 6.98 -10.87 -16.99
C HIS A 261 5.79 -10.48 -16.14
N MET A 262 4.64 -10.24 -16.77
CA MET A 262 3.39 -9.95 -16.07
C MET A 262 2.20 -10.58 -16.81
N TYR A 263 1.28 -11.16 -16.04
CA TYR A 263 -0.08 -11.49 -16.45
C TYR A 263 -1.02 -10.45 -15.84
N PRO A 264 -1.34 -9.35 -16.51
CA PRO A 264 -2.24 -8.36 -15.94
C PRO A 264 -3.62 -8.95 -15.71
N ASP A 265 -4.26 -8.54 -14.60
CA ASP A 265 -5.67 -8.85 -14.35
C ASP A 265 -6.52 -8.32 -15.51
N LYS A 266 -7.54 -9.06 -15.91
CA LYS A 266 -8.43 -8.66 -17.02
C LYS A 266 -9.42 -7.58 -16.59
N ASP A 267 -8.87 -6.49 -16.05
CA ASP A 267 -9.65 -5.31 -15.72
C ASP A 267 -8.84 -4.03 -16.00
N ALA A 268 -9.53 -2.88 -15.97
CA ALA A 268 -8.87 -1.61 -16.27
C ALA A 268 -7.77 -1.20 -15.27
N PRO A 269 -7.80 -1.57 -13.96
CA PRO A 269 -6.66 -1.43 -13.05
C PRO A 269 -5.43 -2.22 -13.48
N GLY A 270 -5.58 -3.49 -13.88
CA GLY A 270 -4.49 -4.36 -14.28
C GLY A 270 -3.74 -3.85 -15.50
N GLU A 271 -4.47 -3.50 -16.54
CA GLU A 271 -3.89 -2.90 -17.75
C GLU A 271 -3.17 -1.57 -17.43
N ARG A 272 -3.72 -0.75 -16.53
CA ARG A 272 -3.05 0.49 -16.12
C ARG A 272 -1.76 0.23 -15.36
N LEU A 273 -1.73 -0.78 -14.48
CA LEU A 273 -0.52 -1.17 -13.77
C LEU A 273 0.55 -1.62 -14.74
N PHE A 274 0.20 -2.49 -15.70
CA PHE A 274 1.12 -2.94 -16.74
C PHE A 274 1.73 -1.77 -17.52
N LEU A 275 0.90 -0.86 -18.04
CA LEU A 275 1.37 0.32 -18.77
C LEU A 275 2.25 1.27 -17.93
N GLN A 276 2.01 1.35 -16.63
CA GLN A 276 2.87 2.15 -15.74
C GLN A 276 4.22 1.47 -15.49
N LEU A 277 4.22 0.15 -15.31
CA LEU A 277 5.45 -0.61 -15.15
C LEU A 277 6.29 -0.64 -16.42
N GLN A 278 5.67 -0.75 -17.59
CA GLN A 278 6.35 -0.75 -18.88
C GLN A 278 7.15 0.53 -19.13
N LYS A 279 6.73 1.68 -18.56
CA LYS A 279 7.48 2.95 -18.65
C LYS A 279 8.83 2.90 -17.93
N VAL A 280 8.96 2.09 -16.89
CA VAL A 280 10.17 1.96 -16.07
C VAL A 280 10.91 0.65 -16.30
N LEU A 281 10.23 -0.32 -16.89
CA LEU A 281 10.74 -1.63 -17.30
C LEU A 281 10.38 -1.84 -18.78
N PRO A 282 11.12 -1.24 -19.73
CA PRO A 282 10.75 -1.26 -21.17
C PRO A 282 10.64 -2.67 -21.75
N ASN A 283 11.38 -3.63 -21.20
CA ASN A 283 11.40 -5.04 -21.62
C ASN A 283 10.39 -5.91 -20.85
N LEU A 284 9.42 -5.30 -20.15
CA LEU A 284 8.37 -6.06 -19.47
C LEU A 284 7.49 -6.80 -20.48
N VAL A 285 7.47 -8.11 -20.37
CA VAL A 285 6.69 -9.00 -21.26
C VAL A 285 5.26 -9.09 -20.75
N HIS A 286 4.30 -8.75 -21.61
CA HIS A 286 2.87 -8.90 -21.39
C HIS A 286 2.43 -10.31 -21.75
N HIS A 287 1.86 -11.05 -20.80
CA HIS A 287 1.22 -12.34 -21.03
C HIS A 287 -0.30 -12.21 -21.02
N GLN A 288 -0.96 -12.87 -21.97
CA GLN A 288 -2.41 -12.93 -21.98
C GLN A 288 -2.93 -14.10 -21.15
N LEU A 289 -3.86 -13.82 -20.25
CA LEU A 289 -4.60 -14.86 -19.55
C LEU A 289 -5.64 -15.54 -20.48
N PRO A 290 -5.89 -16.85 -20.31
CA PRO A 290 -6.98 -17.55 -21.01
C PRO A 290 -8.31 -16.83 -20.84
N ALA A 291 -9.23 -16.98 -21.82
CA ALA A 291 -10.48 -16.20 -21.86
C ALA A 291 -11.33 -16.35 -20.59
N ASN A 292 -11.32 -17.53 -19.98
CA ASN A 292 -12.08 -17.90 -18.77
C ASN A 292 -11.38 -17.57 -17.45
N CYS A 293 -10.17 -16.98 -17.47
CA CYS A 293 -9.43 -16.61 -16.27
C CYS A 293 -9.42 -15.09 -16.12
N LYS A 294 -9.70 -14.60 -14.92
CA LYS A 294 -9.68 -13.18 -14.59
C LYS A 294 -8.29 -12.70 -14.19
N ASP A 295 -7.60 -13.51 -13.39
CA ASP A 295 -6.29 -13.25 -12.82
C ASP A 295 -5.40 -14.51 -12.95
N TYR A 296 -4.14 -14.41 -12.52
CA TYR A 296 -3.23 -15.55 -12.58
C TYR A 296 -3.63 -16.68 -11.62
N SER A 297 -4.26 -16.38 -10.48
CA SER A 297 -4.74 -17.43 -9.57
C SER A 297 -5.81 -18.29 -10.23
N ASP A 298 -6.73 -17.69 -11.00
CA ASP A 298 -7.72 -18.45 -11.78
C ASP A 298 -7.05 -19.34 -12.84
N TYR A 299 -6.06 -18.82 -13.54
CA TYR A 299 -5.29 -19.58 -14.53
C TYR A 299 -4.55 -20.76 -13.87
N TYR A 300 -3.83 -20.51 -12.77
CA TYR A 300 -3.13 -21.56 -12.02
C TYR A 300 -4.10 -22.66 -11.56
N LEU A 301 -5.26 -22.29 -11.02
CA LEU A 301 -6.27 -23.28 -10.62
C LEU A 301 -6.84 -24.08 -11.79
N SER A 302 -6.97 -23.46 -12.97
CA SER A 302 -7.46 -24.17 -14.17
C SER A 302 -6.52 -25.28 -14.61
N THR A 303 -5.20 -25.16 -14.37
CA THR A 303 -4.22 -26.19 -14.70
C THR A 303 -4.39 -27.49 -13.87
N PHE A 304 -4.87 -27.39 -12.63
CA PHE A 304 -5.18 -28.58 -11.82
C PHE A 304 -6.40 -29.34 -12.32
N ASN A 305 -7.41 -28.61 -12.80
CA ASN A 305 -8.63 -29.23 -13.33
C ASN A 305 -8.40 -29.98 -14.64
N SER A 306 -7.42 -29.52 -15.44
CA SER A 306 -7.08 -30.18 -16.72
C SER A 306 -6.18 -31.41 -16.56
N GLN A 307 -5.58 -31.64 -15.39
CA GLN A 307 -4.79 -32.86 -15.10
C GLN A 307 -5.65 -34.00 -14.53
N LEU A 308 -6.93 -33.74 -14.25
CA LEU A 308 -7.89 -34.72 -13.72
C LEU A 308 -8.84 -35.27 -14.80
N LEU A 309 -8.69 -34.83 -16.06
CA LEU A 309 -9.36 -35.32 -17.24
C LEU A 309 -8.39 -36.07 -18.15
#